data_8d0923369929656fa8461ee5c3c03879
#
_entry.id   8d0923369929656fa8461ee5c3c03879
#
_cell.length_a   1.000
_cell.length_b   1.000
_cell.length_c   1.000
_cell.angle_alpha   90.00
_cell.angle_beta   90.00
_cell.angle_gamma   90.00
#
_symmetry.space_group_name_H-M   'P 1'
#
loop_
_entity.id
_entity.type
_entity.pdbx_description
1 polymer ?
#
loop_
_entity_poly.entity_id
_entity_poly.type
_entity_poly.pdbx_seq_one_letter_code
_entity_poly.pdbx_strand_id
1 'polypeptide(L)' 'MFPFIHNGTEYTKCTMEEGVEDLEWCATMVDEEGVMVDGAWEYCHAGC' A
#
# COMPACT_ATOMS: atom_id res chain seq x y z
N MET A 1 -2.57 5.28 -2.98
CA MET A 1 -2.24 5.33 -4.41
C MET A 1 -2.41 3.95 -5.01
N PHE A 2 -3.29 3.80 -5.96
CA PHE A 2 -3.63 2.51 -6.55
C PHE A 2 -3.54 2.57 -8.06
N PRO A 3 -3.17 1.48 -8.68
CA PRO A 3 -2.70 0.26 -8.03
C PRO A 3 -1.27 0.43 -7.53
N PHE A 4 -0.86 -0.40 -6.61
CA PHE A 4 0.54 -0.41 -6.19
C PHE A 4 1.00 -1.86 -6.07
N ILE A 5 2.30 -2.06 -6.21
CA ILE A 5 2.89 -3.38 -6.10
C ILE A 5 3.73 -3.43 -4.83
N HIS A 6 3.49 -4.43 -4.03
CA HIS A 6 4.25 -4.62 -2.81
C HIS A 6 4.61 -6.10 -2.69
N ASN A 7 5.91 -6.36 -2.51
CA ASN A 7 6.39 -7.73 -2.33
C ASN A 7 5.96 -8.64 -3.48
N GLY A 8 5.95 -8.09 -4.69
CA GLY A 8 5.62 -8.87 -5.87
C GLY A 8 4.14 -9.07 -6.13
N THR A 9 3.29 -8.46 -5.32
CA THR A 9 1.84 -8.59 -5.46
C THR A 9 1.23 -7.23 -5.78
N GLU A 10 0.37 -7.19 -6.78
CA GLU A 10 -0.33 -5.96 -7.13
C GLU A 10 -1.59 -5.82 -6.29
N TYR A 11 -1.76 -4.65 -5.71
CA TYR A 11 -2.93 -4.34 -4.89
C TYR A 11 -3.71 -3.22 -5.55
N THR A 12 -5.02 -3.40 -5.65
CA THR A 12 -5.89 -2.37 -6.21
C THR A 12 -6.80 -1.75 -5.17
N LYS A 13 -6.60 -2.12 -3.92
CA LYS A 13 -7.36 -1.60 -2.79
C LYS A 13 -6.53 -1.75 -1.54
N CYS A 14 -7.03 -1.24 -0.44
CA CYS A 14 -6.34 -1.36 0.84
C CYS A 14 -6.10 -2.82 1.20
N THR A 15 -5.03 -3.09 1.90
CA THR A 15 -4.67 -4.45 2.27
C THR A 15 -4.25 -4.50 3.72
N MET A 16 -4.41 -5.66 4.34
CA MET A 16 -3.95 -5.89 5.70
C MET A 16 -2.68 -6.72 5.72
N GLU A 17 -2.16 -7.05 4.55
CA GLU A 17 -0.96 -7.90 4.48
C GLU A 17 0.22 -7.19 5.10
N GLU A 18 0.92 -7.87 6.00
CA GLU A 18 2.07 -7.35 6.73
C GLU A 18 1.72 -6.12 7.57
N GLY A 19 0.45 -5.86 7.75
CA GLY A 19 0.02 -4.73 8.54
C GLY A 19 -0.38 -5.13 9.94
N VAL A 20 -0.87 -4.16 10.68
CA VAL A 20 -1.38 -4.42 12.02
C VAL A 20 -2.76 -5.04 11.87
N GLU A 21 -3.06 -6.00 12.74
CA GLU A 21 -4.36 -6.65 12.71
C GLU A 21 -5.49 -5.62 12.73
N ASP A 22 -6.48 -5.85 11.88
CA ASP A 22 -7.66 -4.99 11.75
C ASP A 22 -7.41 -3.61 11.17
N LEU A 23 -6.20 -3.35 10.69
CA LEU A 23 -5.89 -2.06 10.07
C LEU A 23 -5.42 -2.28 8.64
N GLU A 24 -6.16 -1.74 7.70
CA GLU A 24 -5.79 -1.79 6.29
C GLU A 24 -4.90 -0.61 5.95
N TRP A 25 -4.00 -0.81 5.01
CA TRP A 25 -3.06 0.23 4.61
C TRP A 25 -2.92 0.25 3.09
N CYS A 26 -2.34 1.32 2.59
CA CYS A 26 -2.10 1.47 1.16
C CYS A 26 -0.80 2.23 0.93
N ALA A 27 -0.29 2.16 -0.29
CA ALA A 27 0.89 2.93 -0.67
C ALA A 27 0.52 4.39 -0.88
N THR A 28 1.38 5.30 -0.43
CA THR A 28 1.20 6.72 -0.67
C THR A 28 2.10 7.20 -1.81
N MET A 29 3.07 6.38 -2.23
CA MET A 29 3.95 6.73 -3.32
C MET A 29 4.46 5.46 -3.97
N VAL A 30 4.52 5.45 -5.29
CA VAL A 30 5.06 4.33 -6.04
C VAL A 30 6.15 4.85 -6.98
N ASP A 31 7.03 3.94 -7.40
CA ASP A 31 8.09 4.30 -8.34
C ASP A 31 7.56 4.20 -9.78
N GLU A 32 8.48 4.31 -10.74
CA GLU A 32 8.11 4.28 -12.15
C GLU A 32 7.47 2.98 -12.59
N GLU A 33 7.72 1.92 -11.86
CA GLU A 33 7.16 0.62 -12.19
C GLU A 33 5.89 0.32 -11.40
N GLY A 34 5.46 1.26 -10.58
CA GLY A 34 4.26 1.05 -9.77
C GLY A 34 4.52 0.34 -8.47
N VAL A 35 5.79 0.12 -8.12
CA VAL A 35 6.15 -0.55 -6.88
C VAL A 35 6.16 0.46 -5.74
N MET A 36 5.55 0.10 -4.62
CA MET A 36 5.51 0.98 -3.46
C MET A 36 6.93 1.32 -3.01
N VAL A 37 7.16 2.61 -2.80
CA VAL A 37 8.43 3.07 -2.27
C VAL A 37 8.49 2.65 -0.80
N ASP A 38 9.66 2.15 -0.38
CA ASP A 38 9.83 1.66 0.97
C ASP A 38 9.50 2.77 1.98
N GLY A 39 8.61 2.45 2.90
CA GLY A 39 8.18 3.40 3.91
C GLY A 39 7.06 4.33 3.48
N ALA A 40 6.68 4.32 2.21
CA ALA A 40 5.65 5.22 1.70
C ALA A 40 4.28 4.55 1.75
N TRP A 41 3.73 4.45 2.94
CA TRP A 41 2.42 3.85 3.14
C TRP A 41 1.70 4.54 4.28
N GLU A 42 0.39 4.38 4.32
CA GLU A 42 -0.45 4.92 5.38
C GLU A 42 -1.64 4.01 5.60
N TYR A 43 -2.23 4.09 6.77
CA TYR A 43 -3.45 3.35 7.03
C TYR A 43 -4.59 3.97 6.24
N CYS A 44 -5.50 3.13 5.77
CA CYS A 44 -6.57 3.62 4.90
C CYS A 44 -7.48 4.62 5.57
N HIS A 45 -7.77 4.46 6.84
CA HIS A 45 -8.65 5.40 7.53
C HIS A 45 -7.97 6.76 7.72
N ALA A 46 -6.68 6.85 7.47
CA ALA A 46 -5.95 8.11 7.62
C ALA A 46 -5.83 8.88 6.31
N GLY A 47 -6.22 8.31 5.20
CA GLY A 47 -6.19 9.10 4.00
C GLY A 47 -5.88 8.41 2.67
N CYS A 48 -6.18 7.16 2.52
CA CYS A 48 -6.03 6.56 1.19
C CYS A 48 -7.20 6.86 0.28
#